data_14a2571d3feb1cb13ec6fa92096eec3d
#
_entry.id   14a2571d3feb1cb13ec6fa92096eec3d
#
_cell.length_a   1.000
_cell.length_b   1.000
_cell.length_c   1.000
_cell.angle_alpha   90.00
_cell.angle_beta   90.00
_cell.angle_gamma   90.00
#
_symmetry.space_group_name_H-M   'P 1'
#
loop_
_entity.id
_entity.type
_entity.pdbx_description
1 polymer ?
#
loop_
_entity_poly.entity_id
_entity_poly.type
_entity_poly.pdbx_seq_one_letter_code
_entity_poly.pdbx_strand_id
1 'polypeptide(L)'
;MGEMRVIAVVISLLAILLAPILLIRFRKRWVAAFNLAVTNRITSQFAARLPGFGILTHVGRKSGKLYRTPVNVFRAPEGFLIALTYGRESEWVRNVLAAGGCDLETRHVLYRLSAPTIVHDPTRRRFPLLVRIVLRLIGANDFMQLSVSPAYGVTSKFR
;
A
#
# COMPACT_ATOMS: atom_id res chain seq x y z
N MET A 1 1.21 -32.34 -36.46
CA MET A 1 1.35 -32.72 -35.02
C MET A 1 2.23 -31.75 -34.21
N GLY A 2 3.20 -31.05 -34.80
CA GLY A 2 4.07 -30.08 -34.10
C GLY A 2 3.34 -28.81 -33.65
N GLU A 3 2.55 -28.21 -34.51
CA GLU A 3 1.86 -26.93 -34.24
C GLU A 3 0.83 -27.02 -33.13
N MET A 4 0.06 -28.10 -33.03
CA MET A 4 -0.88 -28.30 -31.93
C MET A 4 -0.21 -28.42 -30.56
N ARG A 5 1.01 -28.99 -30.51
CA ARG A 5 1.80 -29.06 -29.25
C ARG A 5 2.33 -27.70 -28.84
N VAL A 6 2.78 -26.88 -29.77
CA VAL A 6 3.25 -25.52 -29.52
C VAL A 6 2.12 -24.63 -29.02
N ILE A 7 0.94 -24.72 -29.67
CA ILE A 7 -0.26 -23.98 -29.25
C ILE A 7 -0.68 -24.37 -27.82
N ALA A 8 -0.70 -25.68 -27.51
CA ALA A 8 -1.05 -26.18 -26.19
C ALA A 8 -0.08 -25.68 -25.10
N VAL A 9 1.23 -25.66 -25.39
CA VAL A 9 2.26 -25.15 -24.46
C VAL A 9 2.09 -23.65 -24.22
N VAL A 10 1.84 -22.86 -25.27
CA VAL A 10 1.60 -21.41 -25.17
C VAL A 10 0.34 -21.11 -24.35
N ILE A 11 -0.75 -21.84 -24.58
CA ILE A 11 -1.99 -21.70 -23.81
C ILE A 11 -1.77 -22.07 -22.34
N SER A 12 -1.02 -23.14 -22.06
CA SER A 12 -0.70 -23.55 -20.69
C SER A 12 0.15 -22.53 -19.95
N LEU A 13 1.16 -21.95 -20.62
CA LEU A 13 2.00 -20.88 -20.05
C LEU A 13 1.20 -19.60 -19.78
N LEU A 14 0.31 -19.21 -20.70
CA LEU A 14 -0.62 -18.10 -20.51
C LEU A 14 -1.58 -18.35 -19.35
N ALA A 15 -2.11 -19.56 -19.23
CA ALA A 15 -3.00 -19.92 -18.12
C ALA A 15 -2.26 -19.88 -16.77
N ILE A 16 -1.03 -20.37 -16.69
CA ILE A 16 -0.19 -20.31 -15.48
C ILE A 16 0.13 -18.86 -15.10
N LEU A 17 0.35 -18.00 -16.10
CA LEU A 17 0.64 -16.57 -15.87
C LEU A 17 -0.60 -15.76 -15.45
N LEU A 18 -1.77 -16.10 -16.03
CA LEU A 18 -3.04 -15.38 -15.81
C LEU A 18 -3.83 -15.90 -14.62
N ALA A 19 -3.70 -17.18 -14.26
CA ALA A 19 -4.42 -17.80 -13.15
C ALA A 19 -4.18 -17.07 -11.82
N PRO A 20 -2.94 -16.69 -11.41
CA PRO A 20 -2.73 -15.94 -10.18
C PRO A 20 -3.34 -14.53 -10.25
N ILE A 21 -3.34 -13.88 -11.40
CA ILE A 21 -3.96 -12.55 -11.59
C ILE A 21 -5.48 -12.64 -11.44
N LEU A 22 -6.10 -13.67 -12.01
CA LEU A 22 -7.54 -13.93 -11.85
C LEU A 22 -7.90 -14.32 -10.41
N LEU A 23 -7.10 -15.17 -9.77
CA LEU A 23 -7.27 -15.57 -8.37
C LEU A 23 -7.15 -14.39 -7.41
N ILE A 24 -6.23 -13.45 -7.66
CA ILE A 24 -6.09 -12.21 -6.89
C ILE A 24 -7.36 -11.34 -7.04
N ARG A 25 -7.98 -11.31 -8.20
CA ARG A 25 -9.20 -10.54 -8.47
C ARG A 25 -10.45 -11.15 -7.80
N PHE A 26 -10.54 -12.47 -7.72
CA PHE A 26 -11.68 -13.17 -7.11
C PHE A 26 -11.56 -13.39 -5.58
N ARG A 27 -10.34 -13.44 -5.03
CA ARG A 27 -10.10 -13.74 -3.61
C ARG A 27 -9.62 -12.54 -2.77
N LYS A 28 -10.06 -11.33 -3.08
CA LYS A 28 -9.68 -10.09 -2.35
C LYS A 28 -9.81 -10.20 -0.82
N ARG A 29 -10.70 -11.02 -0.30
CA ARG A 29 -10.90 -11.19 1.17
C ARG A 29 -9.92 -12.17 1.82
N TRP A 30 -9.56 -13.24 1.14
CA TRP A 30 -8.65 -14.27 1.68
C TRP A 30 -7.17 -13.92 1.53
N VAL A 31 -6.80 -13.28 0.42
CA VAL A 31 -5.43 -12.78 0.20
C VAL A 31 -5.10 -11.67 1.17
N ALA A 32 -6.07 -10.81 1.54
CA ALA A 32 -5.87 -9.79 2.57
C ALA A 32 -5.55 -10.41 3.94
N ALA A 33 -6.25 -11.48 4.34
CA ALA A 33 -6.01 -12.15 5.62
C ALA A 33 -4.67 -12.91 5.64
N PHE A 34 -4.31 -13.58 4.55
CA PHE A 34 -3.05 -14.33 4.44
C PHE A 34 -1.83 -13.41 4.30
N ASN A 35 -1.93 -12.33 3.52
CA ASN A 35 -0.87 -11.31 3.43
C ASN A 35 -0.69 -10.54 4.75
N LEU A 36 -1.75 -10.30 5.53
CA LEU A 36 -1.62 -9.67 6.84
C LEU A 36 -0.77 -10.49 7.82
N ALA A 37 -0.88 -11.81 7.79
CA ALA A 37 -0.19 -12.68 8.75
C ALA A 37 1.27 -12.98 8.35
N VAL A 38 1.55 -13.21 7.07
CA VAL A 38 2.85 -13.69 6.58
C VAL A 38 3.71 -12.57 6.02
N THR A 39 3.13 -11.68 5.22
CA THR A 39 3.87 -10.60 4.55
C THR A 39 4.23 -9.47 5.51
N ASN A 40 3.40 -9.19 6.53
CA ASN A 40 3.68 -8.14 7.52
C ASN A 40 4.96 -8.36 8.31
N ARG A 41 5.34 -9.61 8.60
CA ARG A 41 6.52 -9.89 9.44
C ARG A 41 7.83 -9.78 8.67
N ILE A 42 7.84 -10.12 7.39
CA ILE A 42 9.04 -10.09 6.53
C ILE A 42 9.15 -8.75 5.80
N THR A 43 8.05 -8.26 5.24
CA THR A 43 8.04 -7.02 4.45
C THR A 43 8.20 -5.77 5.33
N SER A 44 7.77 -5.80 6.59
CA SER A 44 7.89 -4.67 7.52
C SER A 44 9.35 -4.27 7.81
N GLN A 45 10.29 -5.21 7.75
CA GLN A 45 11.70 -4.90 7.99
C GLN A 45 12.38 -4.23 6.78
N PHE A 46 11.87 -4.47 5.57
CA PHE A 46 12.44 -3.96 4.31
C PHE A 46 11.60 -2.82 3.70
N ALA A 47 10.29 -2.76 3.98
CA ALA A 47 9.39 -1.78 3.38
C ALA A 47 9.78 -0.33 3.72
N ALA A 48 10.27 -0.07 4.92
CA ALA A 48 10.73 1.26 5.30
C ALA A 48 11.99 1.73 4.53
N ARG A 49 12.72 0.80 3.90
CA ARG A 49 13.97 1.10 3.16
C ARG A 49 13.74 1.33 1.67
N LEU A 50 12.70 0.75 1.09
CA LEU A 50 12.46 0.79 -0.33
C LEU A 50 11.72 2.08 -0.75
N PRO A 51 12.10 2.70 -1.89
CA PRO A 51 11.35 3.81 -2.46
C PRO A 51 9.90 3.42 -2.76
N GLY A 52 8.95 4.28 -2.41
CA GLY A 52 7.52 4.00 -2.63
C GLY A 52 6.87 3.09 -1.58
N PHE A 53 7.60 2.74 -0.50
CA PHE A 53 7.08 1.96 0.61
C PHE A 53 7.32 2.67 1.94
N GLY A 54 6.51 2.32 2.93
CA GLY A 54 6.65 2.80 4.30
C GLY A 54 5.93 1.91 5.30
N ILE A 55 6.21 2.13 6.58
CA ILE A 55 5.50 1.51 7.69
C ILE A 55 4.66 2.58 8.38
N LEU A 56 3.36 2.38 8.36
CA LEU A 56 2.40 3.22 9.04
C LEU A 56 2.16 2.68 10.45
N THR A 57 2.41 3.50 11.47
CA THR A 57 2.06 3.18 12.86
C THR A 57 0.82 3.96 13.25
N HIS A 58 -0.23 3.25 13.68
CA HIS A 58 -1.52 3.83 14.02
C HIS A 58 -2.14 3.17 15.25
N VAL A 59 -3.02 3.90 15.93
CA VAL A 59 -3.77 3.40 17.10
C VAL A 59 -5.04 2.73 16.64
N GLY A 60 -5.34 1.55 17.17
CA GLY A 60 -6.60 0.86 16.92
C GLY A 60 -7.76 1.56 17.64
N ARG A 61 -8.73 2.07 16.88
CA ARG A 61 -9.88 2.85 17.39
C ARG A 61 -10.74 2.09 18.44
N LYS A 62 -10.74 0.75 18.40
CA LYS A 62 -11.48 -0.10 19.33
C LYS A 62 -10.62 -0.63 20.47
N SER A 63 -9.34 -0.91 20.21
CA SER A 63 -8.46 -1.61 21.14
C SER A 63 -7.48 -0.70 21.87
N GLY A 64 -7.25 0.53 21.37
CA GLY A 64 -6.21 1.43 21.85
C GLY A 64 -4.77 0.94 21.59
N LYS A 65 -4.59 -0.24 20.98
CA LYS A 65 -3.26 -0.82 20.71
C LYS A 65 -2.63 -0.18 19.49
N LEU A 66 -1.29 -0.14 19.49
CA LEU A 66 -0.52 0.27 18.32
C LEU A 66 -0.41 -0.87 17.32
N TYR A 67 -0.65 -0.55 16.06
CA TYR A 67 -0.50 -1.43 14.91
C TYR A 67 0.49 -0.85 13.92
N ARG A 68 1.22 -1.73 13.24
CA ARG A 68 2.16 -1.36 12.18
C ARG A 68 1.68 -2.00 10.87
N THR A 69 1.49 -1.18 9.84
CA THR A 69 0.97 -1.62 8.54
C THR A 69 1.92 -1.16 7.43
N PRO A 70 2.45 -2.08 6.61
CA PRO A 70 3.20 -1.71 5.42
C PRO A 70 2.24 -1.11 4.38
N VAL A 71 2.66 0.01 3.78
CA VAL A 71 1.87 0.78 2.83
C VAL A 71 2.71 1.23 1.63
N ASN A 72 2.05 1.45 0.49
CA ASN A 72 2.65 2.17 -0.62
C ASN A 72 2.48 3.67 -0.39
N VAL A 73 3.61 4.39 -0.35
CA VAL A 73 3.66 5.80 -0.01
C VAL A 73 4.33 6.62 -1.09
N PHE A 74 3.76 7.77 -1.39
CA PHE A 74 4.26 8.70 -2.39
C PHE A 74 4.35 10.10 -1.79
N ARG A 75 5.44 10.83 -2.11
CA ARG A 75 5.60 12.21 -1.67
C ARG A 75 4.59 13.11 -2.39
N ALA A 76 3.99 14.03 -1.66
CA ALA A 76 3.12 15.09 -2.16
C ALA A 76 3.64 16.45 -1.65
N PRO A 77 3.23 17.58 -2.25
CA PRO A 77 3.72 18.91 -1.85
C PRO A 77 3.56 19.19 -0.35
N GLU A 78 2.42 18.83 0.23
CA GLU A 78 2.12 19.09 1.64
C GLU A 78 2.41 17.92 2.58
N GLY A 79 2.85 16.76 2.05
CA GLY A 79 3.08 15.58 2.86
C GLY A 79 3.16 14.29 2.06
N PHE A 80 2.19 13.38 2.23
CA PHE A 80 2.22 12.07 1.62
C PHE A 80 0.84 11.63 1.09
N LEU A 81 0.88 10.85 0.00
CA LEU A 81 -0.24 10.08 -0.52
C LEU A 81 0.02 8.60 -0.25
N ILE A 82 -0.92 7.93 0.37
CA ILE A 82 -0.86 6.50 0.68
C ILE A 82 -1.93 5.78 -0.14
N ALA A 83 -1.53 4.80 -0.95
CA ALA A 83 -2.47 4.05 -1.78
C ALA A 83 -3.35 3.12 -0.94
N LEU A 84 -4.66 3.18 -1.14
CA LEU A 84 -5.64 2.32 -0.46
C LEU A 84 -5.83 1.01 -1.24
N THR A 85 -4.77 0.21 -1.34
CA THR A 85 -4.75 -1.04 -2.13
C THR A 85 -5.79 -2.07 -1.67
N TYR A 86 -6.19 -2.02 -0.40
CA TYR A 86 -7.23 -2.89 0.19
C TYR A 86 -8.57 -2.16 0.38
N GLY A 87 -8.72 -0.96 -0.19
CA GLY A 87 -9.94 -0.16 -0.14
C GLY A 87 -10.04 0.72 1.11
N ARG A 88 -11.02 1.62 1.06
CA ARG A 88 -11.31 2.62 2.10
C ARG A 88 -11.78 2.00 3.42
N GLU A 89 -12.34 0.78 3.35
CA GLU A 89 -12.93 0.08 4.49
C GLU A 89 -11.93 -0.72 5.32
N SER A 90 -10.64 -0.70 4.95
CA SER A 90 -9.60 -1.40 5.71
C SER A 90 -9.44 -0.82 7.11
N GLU A 91 -9.14 -1.67 8.08
CA GLU A 91 -9.09 -1.29 9.50
C GLU A 91 -8.08 -0.17 9.78
N TRP A 92 -6.92 -0.21 9.14
CA TRP A 92 -5.92 0.83 9.32
C TRP A 92 -6.40 2.21 8.83
N VAL A 93 -7.15 2.25 7.72
CA VAL A 93 -7.74 3.49 7.18
C VAL A 93 -8.72 4.08 8.19
N ARG A 94 -9.65 3.26 8.70
CA ARG A 94 -10.61 3.68 9.71
C ARG A 94 -9.93 4.14 11.00
N ASN A 95 -8.84 3.48 11.39
CA ASN A 95 -8.08 3.84 12.58
C ASN A 95 -7.40 5.20 12.43
N VAL A 96 -6.75 5.45 11.29
CA VAL A 96 -6.07 6.73 10.99
C VAL A 96 -7.07 7.88 10.90
N LEU A 97 -8.22 7.67 10.24
CA LEU A 97 -9.29 8.66 10.15
C LEU A 97 -9.84 9.00 11.55
N ALA A 98 -10.08 7.99 12.38
CA ALA A 98 -10.59 8.19 13.75
C ALA A 98 -9.58 8.89 14.66
N ALA A 99 -8.28 8.63 14.49
CA ALA A 99 -7.21 9.26 15.27
C ALA A 99 -6.80 10.65 14.77
N GLY A 100 -7.24 11.04 13.56
CA GLY A 100 -6.82 12.29 12.92
C GLY A 100 -5.37 12.31 12.45
N GLY A 101 -4.66 11.17 12.51
CA GLY A 101 -3.25 11.08 12.10
C GLY A 101 -2.59 9.76 12.42
N CYS A 102 -1.30 9.67 12.13
CA CYS A 102 -0.47 8.47 12.32
C CYS A 102 1.02 8.82 12.23
N ASP A 103 1.88 7.86 12.53
CA ASP A 103 3.30 7.96 12.27
C ASP A 103 3.65 7.15 11.00
N LEU A 104 4.51 7.71 10.14
CA LEU A 104 5.01 7.06 8.94
C LEU A 104 6.53 6.95 8.99
N GLU A 105 7.04 5.73 8.91
CA GLU A 105 8.46 5.47 8.72
C GLU A 105 8.70 5.12 7.24
N THR A 106 9.49 5.95 6.54
CA THR A 106 9.91 5.70 5.15
C THR A 106 11.31 6.23 4.93
N ARG A 107 12.16 5.49 4.19
CA ARG A 107 13.56 5.82 3.92
C ARG A 107 14.35 6.17 5.20
N HIS A 108 14.14 5.42 6.27
CA HIS A 108 14.76 5.63 7.59
C HIS A 108 14.39 6.94 8.29
N VAL A 109 13.37 7.65 7.81
CA VAL A 109 12.87 8.89 8.41
C VAL A 109 11.49 8.64 8.98
N LEU A 110 11.27 9.09 10.21
CA LEU A 110 9.98 9.05 10.88
C LEU A 110 9.27 10.41 10.72
N TYR A 111 8.03 10.36 10.21
CA TYR A 111 7.16 11.52 10.03
C TYR A 111 5.93 11.38 10.91
N ARG A 112 5.54 12.41 11.63
CA ARG A 112 4.22 12.55 12.21
C ARG A 112 3.29 13.14 11.16
N LEU A 113 2.22 12.42 10.83
CA LEU A 113 1.24 12.83 9.82
C LEU A 113 -0.10 13.17 10.47
N SER A 114 -0.78 14.16 9.92
CA SER A 114 -2.06 14.68 10.39
C SER A 114 -3.00 15.00 9.23
N ALA A 115 -4.25 15.38 9.56
CA ALA A 115 -5.26 15.78 8.59
C ALA A 115 -5.52 14.73 7.49
N PRO A 116 -5.85 13.45 7.83
CA PRO A 116 -6.10 12.43 6.84
C PRO A 116 -7.37 12.74 6.03
N THR A 117 -7.24 12.77 4.70
CA THR A 117 -8.35 12.91 3.76
C THR A 117 -8.29 11.82 2.71
N ILE A 118 -9.44 11.33 2.24
CA ILE A 118 -9.49 10.34 1.16
C ILE A 118 -9.73 11.05 -0.16
N VAL A 119 -8.80 10.83 -1.11
CA VAL A 119 -8.83 11.39 -2.46
C VAL A 119 -9.08 10.25 -3.46
N HIS A 120 -10.06 10.42 -4.32
CA HIS A 120 -10.33 9.54 -5.45
C HIS A 120 -9.63 10.08 -6.70
N ASP A 121 -8.62 9.37 -7.21
CA ASP A 121 -7.90 9.73 -8.44
C ASP A 121 -7.76 8.50 -9.37
N PRO A 122 -8.77 8.21 -10.19
CA PRO A 122 -8.72 7.11 -11.15
C PRO A 122 -7.74 7.38 -12.29
N THR A 123 -7.39 8.64 -12.54
CA THR A 123 -6.46 9.03 -13.60
C THR A 123 -5.01 8.80 -13.21
N ARG A 124 -4.70 8.91 -11.94
CA ARG A 124 -3.35 8.75 -11.35
C ARG A 124 -2.30 9.63 -12.01
N ARG A 125 -2.71 10.78 -12.59
CA ARG A 125 -1.81 11.69 -13.33
C ARG A 125 -0.69 12.28 -12.48
N ARG A 126 -0.89 12.29 -11.15
CA ARG A 126 0.10 12.77 -10.17
C ARG A 126 1.32 11.85 -10.05
N PHE A 127 1.27 10.63 -10.60
CA PHE A 127 2.32 9.62 -10.46
C PHE A 127 3.12 9.44 -11.75
N PRO A 128 4.42 9.09 -11.67
CA PRO A 128 5.23 8.68 -12.81
C PRO A 128 4.59 7.51 -13.58
N LEU A 129 4.89 7.40 -14.88
CA LEU A 129 4.24 6.43 -15.77
C LEU A 129 4.28 4.98 -15.23
N LEU A 130 5.44 4.51 -14.77
CA LEU A 130 5.60 3.15 -14.24
C LEU A 130 4.73 2.93 -12.99
N VAL A 131 4.71 3.88 -12.07
CA VAL A 131 3.87 3.81 -10.86
C VAL A 131 2.40 3.79 -11.23
N ARG A 132 1.99 4.60 -12.23
CA ARG A 132 0.61 4.64 -12.75
C ARG A 132 0.17 3.28 -13.30
N ILE A 133 1.05 2.61 -14.06
CA ILE A 133 0.78 1.27 -14.58
C ILE A 133 0.56 0.28 -13.43
N VAL A 134 1.47 0.25 -12.45
CA VAL A 134 1.35 -0.63 -11.28
C VAL A 134 0.06 -0.35 -10.50
N LEU A 135 -0.23 0.91 -10.17
CA LEU A 135 -1.45 1.31 -9.46
C LEU A 135 -2.72 0.93 -10.24
N ARG A 136 -2.68 0.98 -11.58
CA ARG A 136 -3.78 0.53 -12.44
C ARG A 136 -3.97 -0.99 -12.37
N LEU A 137 -2.88 -1.76 -12.42
CA LEU A 137 -2.92 -3.22 -12.36
C LEU A 137 -3.49 -3.73 -11.03
N ILE A 138 -3.12 -3.09 -9.91
CA ILE A 138 -3.65 -3.43 -8.57
C ILE A 138 -5.00 -2.79 -8.27
N GLY A 139 -5.55 -1.96 -9.19
CA GLY A 139 -6.86 -1.33 -9.04
C GLY A 139 -6.92 -0.24 -7.95
N ALA A 140 -5.80 0.37 -7.60
CA ALA A 140 -5.75 1.43 -6.61
C ALA A 140 -6.20 2.76 -7.22
N ASN A 141 -7.41 3.20 -6.87
CA ASN A 141 -8.02 4.47 -7.32
C ASN A 141 -8.14 5.47 -6.18
N ASP A 142 -8.07 4.97 -4.94
CA ASP A 142 -8.24 5.77 -3.75
C ASP A 142 -6.92 5.91 -3.00
N PHE A 143 -6.70 7.09 -2.47
CA PHE A 143 -5.48 7.45 -1.75
C PHE A 143 -5.87 8.18 -0.47
N MET A 144 -5.10 7.95 0.59
CA MET A 144 -5.16 8.79 1.79
C MET A 144 -4.08 9.86 1.66
N GLN A 145 -4.50 11.12 1.63
CA GLN A 145 -3.62 12.27 1.71
C GLN A 145 -3.45 12.65 3.17
N LEU A 146 -2.19 12.90 3.58
CA LEU A 146 -1.85 13.34 4.92
C LEU A 146 -0.79 14.43 4.84
N SER A 147 -0.91 15.42 5.71
CA SER A 147 0.08 16.50 5.84
C SER A 147 1.13 16.15 6.88
N VAL A 148 2.37 16.61 6.68
CA VAL A 148 3.40 16.49 7.71
C VAL A 148 3.08 17.49 8.82
N SER A 149 2.96 17.01 10.05
CA SER A 149 2.68 17.87 11.20
C SER A 149 3.89 18.78 11.50
N PRO A 150 3.69 20.09 11.58
CA PRO A 150 4.78 21.04 11.89
C PRO A 150 5.35 20.87 13.30
N ALA A 151 4.63 20.21 14.19
CA ALA A 151 5.02 20.05 15.60
C ALA A 151 6.14 19.03 15.85
N TYR A 152 6.51 18.23 14.84
CA TYR A 152 7.59 17.25 14.97
C TYR A 152 8.52 17.37 13.76
N GLY A 153 9.66 18.02 13.99
CA GLY A 153 10.76 17.99 13.05
C GLY A 153 11.16 16.56 12.73
N VAL A 154 11.69 16.36 11.52
CA VAL A 154 12.22 15.08 11.03
C VAL A 154 13.22 14.53 12.06
N THR A 155 12.81 13.53 12.83
CA THR A 155 13.73 12.85 13.74
C THR A 155 14.44 11.77 12.94
N SER A 156 15.66 12.07 12.48
CA SER A 156 16.55 11.05 11.94
C SER A 156 16.97 10.15 13.11
N LYS A 157 16.35 8.99 13.25
CA LYS A 157 16.86 7.92 14.10
C LYS A 157 17.89 7.17 13.26
N PHE A 158 19.18 7.51 13.46
CA PHE A 158 20.29 6.52 13.46
C PHE A 158 21.61 7.29 13.48
N ARG A 159 22.18 7.36 14.66
CA ARG A 159 23.63 7.25 14.85
C ARG A 159 23.94 5.82 15.19
#